data_950136dacc09df9de0af882aa1fe00dc
#
_entry.id   950136dacc09df9de0af882aa1fe00dc
#
_cell.length_a   1.000
_cell.length_b   1.000
_cell.length_c   1.000
_cell.angle_alpha   90.00
_cell.angle_beta   90.00
_cell.angle_gamma   90.00
#
_symmetry.space_group_name_H-M   'P 1'
#
loop_
_entity.id
_entity.type
_entity.pdbx_description
1 polymer ?
#
loop_
_entity_poly.entity_id
_entity_poly.type
_entity_poly.pdbx_seq_one_letter_code
_entity_poly.pdbx_strand_id
1 'polypeptide(L)'
;HKRGILSMARGPNLNSAGSQFFICVKDSPHLDGKYTVFGEVIENIHVIDRIVNTPTDYSIAKISCVKNIPDGEDPSRWISVDDPKTNQKLYSKVPKGKQPFTYKSKLSKDLSSDNPVSKVIIKRVRVISND
;
A
#
# COMPACT_ATOMS: atom_id res chain seq x y z
N HIS A 1 -13.18 -9.38 13.73
CA HIS A 1 -11.87 -9.27 13.06
C HIS A 1 -10.87 -8.60 14.00
N LYS A 2 -10.22 -9.42 14.82
CA LYS A 2 -9.10 -8.98 15.69
C LYS A 2 -7.79 -9.01 14.92
N ARG A 3 -6.75 -8.37 15.48
CA ARG A 3 -5.39 -8.47 14.95
C ARG A 3 -4.95 -9.94 14.78
N GLY A 4 -4.39 -10.28 13.63
CA GLY A 4 -3.94 -11.65 13.28
C GLY A 4 -4.98 -12.52 12.59
N ILE A 5 -6.24 -12.10 12.54
CA ILE A 5 -7.29 -12.86 11.84
C ILE A 5 -7.03 -12.88 10.33
N LEU A 6 -7.21 -14.07 9.74
CA LEU A 6 -7.22 -14.29 8.28
C LEU A 6 -8.66 -14.28 7.79
N SER A 7 -8.95 -13.46 6.81
CA SER A 7 -10.28 -13.30 6.25
C SER A 7 -10.27 -13.24 4.72
N MET A 8 -11.33 -13.76 4.10
CA MET A 8 -11.46 -13.81 2.65
C MET A 8 -11.71 -12.42 2.06
N ALA A 9 -10.88 -12.03 1.09
CA ALA A 9 -11.15 -10.83 0.31
C ALA A 9 -12.23 -11.12 -0.76
N ARG A 10 -13.06 -10.12 -1.03
CA ARG A 10 -14.09 -10.17 -2.07
C ARG A 10 -14.42 -8.77 -2.61
N GLY A 11 -15.02 -8.73 -3.77
CA GLY A 11 -15.64 -7.53 -4.32
C GLY A 11 -17.01 -7.20 -3.70
N PRO A 12 -17.76 -6.28 -4.30
CA PRO A 12 -19.10 -5.90 -3.81
C PRO A 12 -20.10 -7.07 -3.79
N ASN A 13 -20.01 -7.99 -4.76
CA ASN A 13 -20.86 -9.18 -4.79
C ASN A 13 -20.43 -10.16 -3.69
N LEU A 14 -21.38 -10.65 -2.91
CA LEU A 14 -21.14 -11.59 -1.80
C LEU A 14 -20.48 -12.90 -2.25
N ASN A 15 -20.78 -13.34 -3.47
CA ASN A 15 -20.27 -14.58 -4.05
C ASN A 15 -18.97 -14.40 -4.87
N SER A 16 -18.30 -13.25 -4.75
CA SER A 16 -17.08 -12.96 -5.49
C SER A 16 -15.80 -13.32 -4.76
N ALA A 17 -15.88 -13.94 -3.59
CA ALA A 17 -14.72 -14.45 -2.88
C ALA A 17 -14.03 -15.56 -3.69
N GLY A 18 -12.73 -15.43 -3.88
CA GLY A 18 -11.90 -16.38 -4.65
C GLY A 18 -10.70 -16.85 -3.82
N SER A 19 -9.51 -16.67 -4.35
CA SER A 19 -8.25 -17.08 -3.71
C SER A 19 -7.56 -15.97 -2.92
N GLN A 20 -8.09 -14.75 -2.94
CA GLN A 20 -7.48 -13.63 -2.23
C GLN A 20 -7.93 -13.57 -0.78
N PHE A 21 -7.00 -13.30 0.11
CA PHE A 21 -7.26 -13.11 1.53
C PHE A 21 -6.46 -11.94 2.09
N PHE A 22 -6.80 -11.53 3.29
CA PHE A 22 -6.06 -10.52 4.04
C PHE A 22 -5.84 -10.96 5.49
N ILE A 23 -4.86 -10.36 6.14
CA ILE A 23 -4.56 -10.53 7.56
C ILE A 23 -4.82 -9.20 8.27
N CYS A 24 -5.63 -9.21 9.31
CA CYS A 24 -5.90 -8.02 10.10
C CYS A 24 -4.65 -7.57 10.86
N VAL A 25 -4.16 -6.38 10.57
CA VAL A 25 -2.98 -5.80 11.25
C VAL A 25 -3.36 -5.14 12.59
N LYS A 26 -4.64 -4.83 12.78
CA LYS A 26 -5.25 -4.30 14.00
C LYS A 26 -6.70 -4.75 14.08
N ASP A 27 -7.32 -4.54 15.23
CA ASP A 27 -8.74 -4.82 15.42
C ASP A 27 -9.59 -4.00 14.43
N SER A 28 -10.49 -4.69 13.74
CA SER A 28 -11.29 -4.15 12.64
C SER A 28 -12.75 -4.64 12.74
N PRO A 29 -13.50 -4.27 13.79
CA PRO A 29 -14.84 -4.77 14.04
C PRO A 29 -15.86 -4.38 12.94
N HIS A 30 -15.56 -3.32 12.16
CA HIS A 30 -16.40 -2.91 11.02
C HIS A 30 -16.46 -3.94 9.89
N LEU A 31 -15.60 -4.97 9.91
CA LEU A 31 -15.57 -6.09 8.97
C LEU A 31 -16.41 -7.29 9.43
N ASP A 32 -16.83 -7.30 10.71
CA ASP A 32 -17.61 -8.40 11.26
C ASP A 32 -18.98 -8.51 10.58
N GLY A 33 -19.39 -9.75 10.28
CA GLY A 33 -20.62 -10.03 9.54
C GLY A 33 -20.53 -9.70 8.02
N LYS A 34 -19.42 -9.14 7.52
CA LYS A 34 -19.27 -8.77 6.11
C LYS A 34 -18.23 -9.62 5.36
N TYR A 35 -17.25 -10.13 6.08
CA TYR A 35 -16.16 -10.94 5.53
C TYR A 35 -16.00 -12.24 6.31
N THR A 36 -15.65 -13.30 5.61
CA THR A 36 -15.55 -14.65 6.20
C THR A 36 -14.16 -14.85 6.80
N VAL A 37 -14.12 -15.04 8.11
CA VAL A 37 -12.93 -15.47 8.84
C VAL A 37 -12.74 -16.96 8.62
N PHE A 38 -11.50 -17.39 8.32
CA PHE A 38 -11.18 -18.80 8.14
C PHE A 38 -9.92 -19.25 8.88
N GLY A 39 -9.25 -18.36 9.59
CA GLY A 39 -8.05 -18.69 10.36
C GLY A 39 -7.50 -17.53 11.14
N GLU A 40 -6.43 -17.79 11.87
CA GLU A 40 -5.67 -16.78 12.62
C GLU A 40 -4.16 -17.09 12.61
N VAL A 41 -3.36 -16.06 12.78
CA VAL A 41 -1.92 -16.21 12.96
C VAL A 41 -1.64 -16.55 14.42
N ILE A 42 -1.17 -17.76 14.68
CA ILE A 42 -0.91 -18.28 16.03
C ILE A 42 0.54 -18.09 16.50
N GLU A 43 1.47 -17.89 15.56
CA GLU A 43 2.90 -17.69 15.87
C GLU A 43 3.48 -16.54 15.06
N ASN A 44 4.51 -15.89 15.62
CA ASN A 44 5.28 -14.86 14.93
C ASN A 44 4.46 -13.68 14.39
N ILE A 45 3.42 -13.28 15.10
CA ILE A 45 2.51 -12.21 14.69
C ILE A 45 3.24 -10.89 14.37
N HIS A 46 4.41 -10.64 14.97
CA HIS A 46 5.24 -9.46 14.70
C HIS A 46 5.73 -9.37 13.24
N VAL A 47 5.71 -10.49 12.49
CA VAL A 47 6.06 -10.50 11.06
C VAL A 47 5.07 -9.64 10.27
N ILE A 48 3.81 -9.55 10.71
CA ILE A 48 2.80 -8.69 10.08
C ILE A 48 3.25 -7.23 10.10
N ASP A 49 3.82 -6.77 11.24
CA ASP A 49 4.31 -5.38 11.36
C ASP A 49 5.48 -5.12 10.39
N ARG A 50 6.37 -6.10 10.23
CA ARG A 50 7.46 -5.99 9.26
C ARG A 50 6.96 -5.86 7.82
N ILE A 51 5.92 -6.63 7.47
CA ILE A 51 5.29 -6.55 6.14
C ILE A 51 4.67 -5.17 5.93
N VAL A 52 3.87 -4.70 6.88
CA VAL A 52 3.18 -3.40 6.80
C VAL A 52 4.16 -2.23 6.74
N ASN A 53 5.30 -2.34 7.42
CA ASN A 53 6.34 -1.31 7.43
C ASN A 53 7.32 -1.41 6.23
N THR A 54 7.13 -2.39 5.33
CA THR A 54 7.94 -2.47 4.12
C THR A 54 7.64 -1.26 3.23
N PRO A 55 8.67 -0.50 2.79
CA PRO A 55 8.47 0.61 1.87
C PRO A 55 7.74 0.17 0.60
N THR A 56 6.80 0.99 0.15
CA THR A 56 6.06 0.77 -1.10
C THR A 56 6.47 1.81 -2.15
N ASP A 57 6.16 1.55 -3.42
CA ASP A 57 6.39 2.53 -4.49
C ASP A 57 5.77 3.88 -4.12
N TYR A 58 4.54 3.87 -3.58
CA TYR A 58 3.88 5.09 -3.10
C TYR A 58 4.71 5.81 -2.03
N SER A 59 5.17 5.11 -1.00
CA SER A 59 5.90 5.74 0.10
C SER A 59 7.22 6.37 -0.36
N ILE A 60 7.93 5.72 -1.28
CA ILE A 60 9.17 6.24 -1.88
C ILE A 60 8.88 7.44 -2.78
N ALA A 61 7.86 7.35 -3.65
CA ALA A 61 7.47 8.45 -4.52
C ALA A 61 7.05 9.69 -3.71
N LYS A 62 6.29 9.48 -2.63
CA LYS A 62 5.81 10.54 -1.75
C LYS A 62 6.92 11.35 -1.10
N ILE A 63 8.04 10.74 -0.73
CA ILE A 63 9.20 11.42 -0.14
C ILE A 63 9.79 12.46 -1.10
N SER A 64 9.71 12.23 -2.41
CA SER A 64 10.19 13.18 -3.43
C SER A 64 9.24 14.35 -3.71
N CYS A 65 8.11 14.40 -3.04
CA CYS A 65 7.06 15.38 -3.27
C CYS A 65 6.93 16.37 -2.12
N VAL A 66 6.59 17.61 -2.44
CA VAL A 66 6.28 18.70 -1.49
C VAL A 66 4.90 19.27 -1.78
N LYS A 67 4.29 19.93 -0.81
CA LYS A 67 2.98 20.58 -0.97
C LYS A 67 3.07 21.87 -1.77
N ASN A 68 4.17 22.61 -1.62
CA ASN A 68 4.42 23.87 -2.32
C ASN A 68 5.86 23.87 -2.82
N ILE A 69 6.09 24.52 -3.96
CA ILE A 69 7.45 24.76 -4.44
C ILE A 69 8.14 25.69 -3.43
N PRO A 70 9.34 25.35 -2.94
CA PRO A 70 10.07 26.19 -1.99
C PRO A 70 10.36 27.57 -2.55
N ASP A 71 10.35 28.59 -1.68
CA ASP A 71 10.67 29.95 -2.04
C ASP A 71 12.09 30.05 -2.65
N GLY A 72 12.22 30.82 -3.72
CA GLY A 72 13.49 31.01 -4.44
C GLY A 72 13.83 29.91 -5.43
N GLU A 73 13.06 28.86 -5.53
CA GLU A 73 13.24 27.82 -6.56
C GLU A 73 12.59 28.25 -7.89
N ASP A 74 13.20 27.87 -8.99
CA ASP A 74 12.65 28.09 -10.34
C ASP A 74 11.49 27.16 -10.62
N PRO A 75 10.24 27.65 -10.75
CA PRO A 75 9.06 26.81 -10.95
C PRO A 75 9.12 25.95 -12.22
N SER A 76 9.88 26.39 -13.25
CA SER A 76 10.00 25.64 -14.51
C SER A 76 10.69 24.28 -14.36
N ARG A 77 11.38 24.09 -13.25
CA ARG A 77 12.06 22.82 -12.90
C ARG A 77 11.19 21.86 -12.08
N TRP A 78 9.95 22.25 -11.81
CA TRP A 78 9.02 21.46 -11.01
C TRP A 78 7.85 20.96 -11.85
N ILE A 79 7.39 19.78 -11.55
CA ILE A 79 6.14 19.22 -12.08
C ILE A 79 5.10 19.11 -10.99
N SER A 80 3.84 19.24 -11.36
CA SER A 80 2.72 18.95 -10.47
C SER A 80 2.18 17.55 -10.74
N VAL A 81 1.83 16.84 -9.67
CA VAL A 81 1.13 15.55 -9.69
C VAL A 81 0.01 15.57 -8.66
N ASP A 82 -1.05 14.82 -8.91
CA ASP A 82 -2.12 14.64 -7.93
C ASP A 82 -1.87 13.36 -7.13
N ASP A 83 -1.96 13.45 -5.81
CA ASP A 83 -1.85 12.29 -4.92
C ASP A 83 -3.20 11.57 -4.90
N PRO A 84 -3.31 10.35 -5.44
CA PRO A 84 -4.58 9.64 -5.54
C PRO A 84 -5.16 9.22 -4.19
N LYS A 85 -4.34 9.18 -3.13
CA LYS A 85 -4.79 8.78 -1.78
C LYS A 85 -5.35 9.94 -0.98
N THR A 86 -4.82 11.14 -1.18
CA THR A 86 -5.21 12.33 -0.40
C THR A 86 -5.95 13.37 -1.23
N ASN A 87 -6.02 13.17 -2.54
CA ASN A 87 -6.58 14.11 -3.53
C ASN A 87 -5.92 15.51 -3.47
N GLN A 88 -4.66 15.59 -3.01
CA GLN A 88 -3.89 16.82 -2.91
C GLN A 88 -2.96 16.96 -4.10
N LYS A 89 -2.83 18.19 -4.59
CA LYS A 89 -1.80 18.53 -5.55
C LYS A 89 -0.45 18.58 -4.86
N LEU A 90 0.53 17.92 -5.43
CA LEU A 90 1.92 17.86 -4.98
C LEU A 90 2.85 18.32 -6.08
N TYR A 91 4.03 18.74 -5.69
CA TYR A 91 5.08 19.18 -6.60
C TYR A 91 6.35 18.36 -6.38
N SER A 92 7.04 18.01 -7.46
CA SER A 92 8.34 17.34 -7.39
C SER A 92 9.32 17.99 -8.35
N LYS A 93 10.56 18.18 -7.89
CA LYS A 93 11.62 18.73 -8.71
C LYS A 93 12.09 17.70 -9.73
N VAL A 94 12.11 18.07 -10.99
CA VAL A 94 12.59 17.17 -12.05
C VAL A 94 14.10 16.95 -11.88
N PRO A 95 14.55 15.70 -11.71
CA PRO A 95 15.99 15.41 -11.58
C PRO A 95 16.77 15.85 -12.82
N LYS A 96 18.01 16.27 -12.63
CA LYS A 96 18.90 16.68 -13.73
C LYS A 96 19.02 15.55 -14.76
N GLY A 97 18.84 15.90 -16.04
CA GLY A 97 18.92 14.93 -17.15
C GLY A 97 17.64 14.11 -17.39
N LYS A 98 16.58 14.30 -16.62
CA LYS A 98 15.29 13.66 -16.86
C LYS A 98 14.35 14.58 -17.64
N GLN A 99 13.57 13.97 -18.55
CA GLN A 99 12.51 14.67 -19.28
C GLN A 99 11.29 14.85 -18.36
N PRO A 100 10.74 16.09 -18.23
CA PRO A 100 9.64 16.37 -17.32
C PRO A 100 8.42 15.45 -17.53
N PHE A 101 8.02 15.22 -18.77
CA PHE A 101 6.86 14.39 -19.10
C PHE A 101 7.06 12.93 -18.65
N THR A 102 8.19 12.32 -18.98
CA THR A 102 8.50 10.93 -18.59
C THR A 102 8.62 10.79 -17.09
N TYR A 103 9.22 11.76 -16.41
CA TYR A 103 9.35 11.77 -14.97
C TYR A 103 7.98 11.89 -14.30
N LYS A 104 7.11 12.78 -14.79
CA LYS A 104 5.73 12.94 -14.30
C LYS A 104 4.94 11.64 -14.43
N SER A 105 4.98 10.99 -15.59
CA SER A 105 4.27 9.73 -15.83
C SER A 105 4.72 8.63 -14.87
N LYS A 106 6.04 8.49 -14.67
CA LYS A 106 6.58 7.53 -13.71
C LYS A 106 6.14 7.84 -12.28
N LEU A 107 6.27 9.09 -11.84
CA LEU A 107 5.92 9.52 -10.50
C LEU A 107 4.43 9.30 -10.22
N SER A 108 3.54 9.62 -11.16
CA SER A 108 2.10 9.36 -11.02
C SER A 108 1.78 7.88 -10.91
N LYS A 109 2.47 7.02 -11.67
CA LYS A 109 2.35 5.56 -11.55
C LYS A 109 2.78 5.06 -10.18
N ASP A 110 3.93 5.51 -9.69
CA ASP A 110 4.49 5.10 -8.40
C ASP A 110 3.57 5.57 -7.24
N LEU A 111 3.00 6.78 -7.33
CA LEU A 111 2.01 7.29 -6.36
C LEU A 111 0.70 6.50 -6.36
N SER A 112 0.38 5.78 -7.43
CA SER A 112 -0.81 4.93 -7.54
C SER A 112 -0.54 3.47 -7.15
N SER A 113 0.70 3.13 -6.76
CA SER A 113 1.15 1.76 -6.49
C SER A 113 1.44 1.54 -5.01
N ASP A 114 0.83 0.50 -4.44
CA ASP A 114 1.15 0.02 -3.10
C ASP A 114 2.03 -1.24 -3.12
N ASN A 115 2.69 -1.51 -4.25
CA ASN A 115 3.59 -2.64 -4.32
C ASN A 115 4.80 -2.41 -3.39
N PRO A 116 5.15 -3.40 -2.56
CA PRO A 116 6.36 -3.31 -1.75
C PRO A 116 7.59 -3.32 -2.64
N VAL A 117 8.56 -2.43 -2.36
CA VAL A 117 9.83 -2.37 -3.11
C VAL A 117 10.68 -3.63 -2.93
N SER A 118 10.46 -4.37 -1.84
CA SER A 118 11.02 -5.70 -1.60
C SER A 118 9.90 -6.72 -1.60
N LYS A 119 10.04 -7.79 -2.40
CA LYS A 119 9.01 -8.83 -2.49
C LYS A 119 8.75 -9.46 -1.13
N VAL A 120 7.48 -9.53 -0.77
CA VAL A 120 6.98 -10.34 0.35
C VAL A 120 6.60 -11.71 -0.20
N ILE A 121 7.23 -12.77 0.30
CA ILE A 121 7.03 -14.14 -0.19
C ILE A 121 6.59 -15.02 0.97
N ILE A 122 5.46 -15.69 0.81
CA ILE A 122 5.02 -16.75 1.72
C ILE A 122 5.78 -18.03 1.32
N LYS A 123 6.77 -18.42 2.12
CA LYS A 123 7.59 -19.64 1.86
C LYS A 123 6.88 -20.92 2.26
N ARG A 124 6.05 -20.86 3.30
CA ARG A 124 5.35 -22.03 3.86
C ARG A 124 4.10 -21.59 4.62
N VAL A 125 3.04 -22.34 4.47
CA VAL A 125 1.84 -22.30 5.30
C VAL A 125 1.65 -23.68 5.92
N ARG A 126 1.33 -23.74 7.21
CA ARG A 126 0.85 -24.94 7.90
C ARG A 126 -0.55 -24.65 8.40
N VAL A 127 -1.45 -25.57 8.17
CA VAL A 127 -2.75 -25.60 8.82
C VAL A 127 -2.60 -26.49 10.05
N ILE A 128 -2.93 -25.97 11.21
CA ILE A 128 -2.96 -26.72 12.46
C ILE A 128 -4.43 -26.82 12.83
N SER A 129 -4.97 -28.04 12.81
CA SER A 129 -6.31 -28.31 13.37
C SER A 129 -6.12 -28.57 14.87
N ASN A 130 -6.93 -27.94 15.70
CA ASN A 130 -7.08 -28.34 17.09
C ASN A 130 -8.07 -29.51 17.08
N ASP A 131 -7.55 -30.73 16.99
CA ASP A 131 -8.33 -31.93 17.25
C ASP A 131 -8.55 -32.10 18.77
#